data_2739b1c9d2c224d2689b5e600aa61c5b
#
_entry.id   2739b1c9d2c224d2689b5e600aa61c5b
#
_cell.length_a   1.000
_cell.length_b   1.000
_cell.length_c   1.000
_cell.angle_alpha   90.00
_cell.angle_beta   90.00
_cell.angle_gamma   90.00
#
_symmetry.space_group_name_H-M   'P 1'
#
loop_
_entity.id
_entity.type
_entity.pdbx_description
1 polymer ?
#
loop_
_entity_poly.entity_id
_entity_poly.type
_entity_poly.pdbx_seq_one_letter_code
_entity_poly.pdbx_strand_id
1 'polypeptide(L)'
;LHKEYRRQRQMCIRDRTITGIPVGTRYTIEEVETSDGSTLQSVTVPDGNEAHVINNTMVEGMIVASEKPNDPTNLKVTAIFTNTKRKLINIEFDKLWKDANDTVLGTTNQPNEIYIQLQRRLANSAEDAPWDVVDYPTSGSKYVTVRHTDNGWLYPFNNLDQYPVGGSADNNYIYRIVEGTVDAGTFTAVAPGETITIKGNTYVVTAEATAKSETNSETGATTTPATATDGTITGGSGKIVLTNKLQNPKFALDIIKKDAEKDKNGEDVPLSDVEFKLEKLKAETTAEGKTQWVVDESYPFDSTNKGSITGTTGMDGKIISNPFKNLEPGTYRLTETKAHPGYNLLAQPIVIEFTQGGTCSIDGQVITDKDKFTQSGNTYTMNLTVLNRKTPELPHTGADAPSLWLLIGMPLAVAGLLIFTFRYNRKGGRRH
;
A
#
# COMPACT_ATOMS: atom_id res chain seq x y z
N LEU A 1 -34.90 -63.78 -11.44
CA LEU A 1 -35.34 -62.54 -12.10
C LEU A 1 -35.12 -61.40 -11.16
N HIS A 2 -33.99 -60.71 -11.28
CA HIS A 2 -33.75 -59.44 -10.56
C HIS A 2 -34.61 -58.35 -11.19
N LYS A 3 -35.67 -57.93 -10.52
CA LYS A 3 -36.34 -56.65 -10.86
C LYS A 3 -35.63 -55.52 -10.14
N GLU A 4 -34.81 -54.80 -10.89
CA GLU A 4 -34.24 -53.52 -10.45
C GLU A 4 -35.36 -52.47 -10.46
N TYR A 5 -35.83 -52.04 -9.29
CA TYR A 5 -36.72 -50.90 -9.17
C TYR A 5 -35.89 -49.61 -9.12
N ARG A 6 -35.60 -49.02 -10.28
CA ARG A 6 -35.16 -47.65 -10.42
C ARG A 6 -36.34 -46.73 -10.29
N ARG A 7 -36.53 -46.07 -9.15
CA ARG A 7 -37.37 -44.89 -9.06
C ARG A 7 -36.57 -43.62 -9.03
N GLN A 8 -36.86 -42.79 -10.01
CA GLN A 8 -36.30 -41.46 -10.21
C GLN A 8 -36.71 -40.49 -9.15
N ARG A 9 -35.75 -39.63 -8.82
CA ARG A 9 -35.77 -38.22 -8.37
C ARG A 9 -37.13 -37.62 -8.06
N GLN A 10 -37.20 -37.10 -6.84
CA GLN A 10 -37.91 -35.87 -6.54
C GLN A 10 -37.27 -35.18 -5.35
N MET A 11 -36.84 -33.96 -5.57
CA MET A 11 -36.30 -33.07 -4.56
C MET A 11 -37.38 -32.69 -3.57
N CYS A 12 -37.33 -33.13 -2.33
CA CYS A 12 -38.06 -32.58 -1.20
C CYS A 12 -37.40 -33.03 0.10
N ILE A 13 -37.11 -32.10 0.96
CA ILE A 13 -36.72 -32.28 2.35
C ILE A 13 -37.95 -32.85 3.12
N ARG A 14 -38.29 -34.10 2.91
CA ARG A 14 -39.35 -34.79 3.64
C ARG A 14 -39.08 -36.29 3.64
N ASP A 15 -39.41 -36.92 4.78
CA ASP A 15 -39.34 -38.34 5.00
C ASP A 15 -40.07 -39.10 3.86
N ARG A 16 -39.40 -40.10 3.30
CA ARG A 16 -39.97 -40.97 2.32
C ARG A 16 -40.14 -42.36 2.87
N THR A 17 -41.29 -42.92 2.68
CA THR A 17 -41.56 -44.34 2.97
C THR A 17 -41.72 -45.11 1.69
N ILE A 18 -40.92 -46.13 1.51
CA ILE A 18 -41.09 -47.13 0.39
C ILE A 18 -41.81 -48.33 0.97
N THR A 19 -42.95 -48.64 0.44
CA THR A 19 -43.79 -49.76 0.90
C THR A 19 -43.86 -50.88 -0.15
N GLY A 20 -44.26 -52.07 0.27
CA GLY A 20 -44.46 -53.21 -0.60
C GLY A 20 -43.18 -53.91 -1.03
N ILE A 21 -42.11 -53.76 -0.27
CA ILE A 21 -40.84 -54.47 -0.53
C ILE A 21 -40.97 -55.88 0.05
N PRO A 22 -40.79 -56.97 -0.77
CA PRO A 22 -40.85 -58.32 -0.29
C PRO A 22 -39.82 -58.68 0.76
N VAL A 23 -40.16 -59.54 1.70
CA VAL A 23 -39.21 -60.13 2.65
C VAL A 23 -38.09 -60.86 1.89
N GLY A 24 -36.85 -60.76 2.36
CA GLY A 24 -35.65 -61.29 1.72
C GLY A 24 -35.07 -60.37 0.65
N THR A 25 -35.67 -59.21 0.38
CA THR A 25 -35.08 -58.24 -0.55
C THR A 25 -33.89 -57.54 0.11
N ARG A 26 -32.71 -57.59 -0.53
CA ARG A 26 -31.56 -56.73 -0.19
C ARG A 26 -31.80 -55.36 -0.78
N TYR A 27 -31.43 -54.33 -0.03
CA TYR A 27 -31.55 -52.94 -0.47
C TYR A 27 -30.28 -52.15 -0.11
N THR A 28 -30.05 -51.10 -0.91
CA THR A 28 -29.06 -50.06 -0.66
C THR A 28 -29.77 -48.70 -0.71
N ILE A 29 -29.54 -47.86 0.26
CA ILE A 29 -30.05 -46.50 0.25
C ILE A 29 -28.83 -45.58 0.21
N GLU A 30 -28.78 -44.76 -0.79
CA GLU A 30 -27.72 -43.77 -1.01
C GLU A 30 -28.37 -42.42 -1.34
N GLU A 31 -27.77 -41.37 -0.78
CA GLU A 31 -28.15 -40.03 -1.16
C GLU A 31 -27.41 -39.60 -2.43
N VAL A 32 -28.16 -39.16 -3.42
CA VAL A 32 -27.60 -38.57 -4.64
C VAL A 32 -27.31 -37.12 -4.39
N GLU A 33 -26.18 -36.59 -4.90
CA GLU A 33 -25.78 -35.18 -4.79
C GLU A 33 -26.95 -34.22 -4.91
N THR A 34 -27.05 -33.29 -3.97
CA THR A 34 -28.12 -32.31 -3.93
C THR A 34 -27.76 -31.10 -4.80
N SER A 35 -28.70 -30.60 -5.56
CA SER A 35 -28.51 -29.42 -6.42
C SER A 35 -28.49 -28.09 -5.64
N ASP A 36 -28.73 -28.13 -4.33
CA ASP A 36 -28.85 -26.94 -3.45
C ASP A 36 -27.58 -26.66 -2.65
N GLY A 37 -26.47 -27.36 -2.91
CA GLY A 37 -25.19 -27.19 -2.22
C GLY A 37 -25.15 -27.79 -0.81
N SER A 38 -26.15 -28.58 -0.41
CA SER A 38 -26.10 -29.35 0.84
C SER A 38 -25.07 -30.48 0.73
N THR A 39 -24.37 -30.76 1.82
CA THR A 39 -23.39 -31.86 1.93
C THR A 39 -23.84 -32.85 2.97
N LEU A 40 -23.76 -34.14 2.67
CA LEU A 40 -24.03 -35.18 3.64
C LEU A 40 -23.06 -35.14 4.79
N GLN A 41 -23.56 -34.96 6.01
CA GLN A 41 -22.78 -34.89 7.24
C GLN A 41 -22.71 -36.27 7.93
N SER A 42 -23.83 -36.94 8.05
CA SER A 42 -23.88 -38.26 8.68
C SER A 42 -25.05 -39.08 8.17
N VAL A 43 -24.88 -40.40 8.25
CA VAL A 43 -25.94 -41.38 8.00
C VAL A 43 -26.06 -42.21 9.28
N THR A 44 -27.31 -42.39 9.76
CA THR A 44 -27.58 -43.20 10.93
C THR A 44 -28.76 -44.11 10.68
N VAL A 45 -28.75 -45.29 11.29
CA VAL A 45 -29.85 -46.24 11.32
C VAL A 45 -30.26 -46.38 12.79
N PRO A 46 -31.45 -45.90 13.21
CA PRO A 46 -31.95 -46.12 14.55
C PRO A 46 -32.15 -47.61 14.83
N ASP A 47 -32.00 -48.00 16.08
CA ASP A 47 -31.98 -49.37 16.56
C ASP A 47 -33.04 -50.31 16.00
N GLY A 48 -32.68 -51.57 15.78
CA GLY A 48 -33.59 -52.70 15.69
C GLY A 48 -33.67 -53.39 14.32
N ASN A 49 -32.81 -53.08 13.36
CA ASN A 49 -32.86 -53.68 12.03
C ASN A 49 -31.44 -54.13 11.56
N GLU A 50 -31.36 -55.20 10.76
CA GLU A 50 -30.13 -55.65 10.13
C GLU A 50 -29.61 -54.72 9.02
N ALA A 51 -29.68 -53.44 9.24
CA ALA A 51 -29.16 -52.41 8.34
C ALA A 51 -27.85 -51.86 8.85
N HIS A 52 -26.90 -51.69 7.97
CA HIS A 52 -25.54 -51.23 8.29
C HIS A 52 -25.20 -49.98 7.50
N VAL A 53 -24.59 -49.03 8.18
CA VAL A 53 -24.04 -47.83 7.51
C VAL A 53 -22.68 -48.19 6.91
N ILE A 54 -22.54 -47.99 5.61
CA ILE A 54 -21.31 -48.24 4.85
C ILE A 54 -20.64 -46.91 4.52
N ASN A 55 -19.37 -46.77 4.92
CA ASN A 55 -18.52 -45.57 4.65
C ASN A 55 -19.16 -44.22 4.97
N ASN A 56 -20.10 -44.17 5.92
CA ASN A 56 -20.88 -42.96 6.26
C ASN A 56 -21.65 -42.29 5.11
N THR A 57 -21.87 -43.01 3.97
CA THR A 57 -22.51 -42.44 2.80
C THR A 57 -23.76 -43.24 2.35
N MET A 58 -23.88 -44.49 2.76
CA MET A 58 -25.00 -45.35 2.36
C MET A 58 -25.41 -46.31 3.46
N VAL A 59 -26.60 -46.83 3.35
CA VAL A 59 -27.15 -47.88 4.20
C VAL A 59 -27.41 -49.13 3.36
N GLU A 60 -26.92 -50.24 3.82
CA GLU A 60 -27.26 -51.56 3.24
C GLU A 60 -28.03 -52.39 4.26
N GLY A 61 -28.93 -53.21 3.73
CA GLY A 61 -29.69 -54.11 4.58
C GLY A 61 -30.51 -55.13 3.79
N MET A 62 -31.25 -55.95 4.54
CA MET A 62 -32.20 -56.91 3.97
C MET A 62 -33.55 -56.78 4.72
N ILE A 63 -34.62 -56.84 4.02
CA ILE A 63 -35.96 -56.92 4.60
C ILE A 63 -36.13 -58.27 5.22
N VAL A 64 -36.23 -58.36 6.55
CA VAL A 64 -36.44 -59.61 7.29
C VAL A 64 -37.88 -59.78 7.72
N ALA A 65 -38.34 -61.02 7.87
CA ALA A 65 -39.66 -61.28 8.40
C ALA A 65 -39.76 -60.82 9.86
N SER A 66 -40.91 -60.28 10.25
CA SER A 66 -41.17 -59.97 11.65
C SER A 66 -41.25 -61.24 12.49
N GLU A 67 -40.51 -61.31 13.58
CA GLU A 67 -40.59 -62.42 14.55
C GLU A 67 -41.93 -62.40 15.36
N LYS A 68 -42.64 -61.26 15.32
CA LYS A 68 -43.92 -61.09 16.00
C LYS A 68 -45.01 -60.87 14.95
N PRO A 69 -45.91 -61.84 14.77
CA PRO A 69 -47.06 -61.66 13.91
C PRO A 69 -47.91 -60.45 14.35
N ASN A 70 -48.23 -59.54 13.43
CA ASN A 70 -49.02 -58.33 13.66
C ASN A 70 -48.29 -57.13 14.34
N ASP A 71 -46.98 -57.12 14.46
CA ASP A 71 -46.25 -55.92 14.89
C ASP A 71 -45.65 -55.21 13.65
N PRO A 72 -46.28 -54.14 13.15
CA PRO A 72 -45.82 -53.44 11.96
C PRO A 72 -44.49 -52.68 12.17
N THR A 73 -44.06 -52.51 13.43
CA THR A 73 -42.86 -51.75 13.75
C THR A 73 -41.59 -52.50 13.39
N ASN A 74 -41.59 -53.83 13.40
CA ASN A 74 -40.47 -54.68 13.04
C ASN A 74 -40.23 -54.82 11.50
N LEU A 75 -41.12 -54.28 10.69
CA LEU A 75 -41.00 -54.27 9.23
C LEU A 75 -40.54 -52.96 8.63
N LYS A 76 -40.26 -51.98 9.49
CA LYS A 76 -39.83 -50.62 9.10
C LYS A 76 -38.34 -50.44 9.36
N VAL A 77 -37.60 -50.17 8.30
CA VAL A 77 -36.22 -49.68 8.41
C VAL A 77 -36.20 -48.16 8.21
N THR A 78 -35.56 -47.47 9.09
CA THR A 78 -35.39 -46.01 8.98
C THR A 78 -33.92 -45.70 8.78
N ALA A 79 -33.56 -45.05 7.71
CA ALA A 79 -32.24 -44.48 7.48
C ALA A 79 -32.35 -42.95 7.55
N ILE A 80 -31.52 -42.33 8.38
CA ILE A 80 -31.50 -40.87 8.58
C ILE A 80 -30.22 -40.34 7.93
N PHE A 81 -30.39 -39.56 6.86
CA PHE A 81 -29.31 -38.80 6.22
C PHE A 81 -29.41 -37.38 6.73
N THR A 82 -28.34 -36.92 7.42
CA THR A 82 -28.26 -35.59 7.93
C THR A 82 -27.41 -34.78 7.00
N ASN A 83 -27.97 -33.70 6.44
CA ASN A 83 -27.29 -32.78 5.53
C ASN A 83 -27.02 -31.48 6.21
N THR A 84 -25.86 -30.90 5.90
CA THR A 84 -25.51 -29.55 6.27
C THR A 84 -25.58 -28.67 5.02
N LYS A 85 -26.38 -27.62 5.09
CA LYS A 85 -26.47 -26.65 4.01
C LYS A 85 -25.33 -25.64 4.16
N ARG A 86 -24.48 -25.54 3.12
CA ARG A 86 -23.51 -24.45 3.02
C ARG A 86 -24.25 -23.17 2.62
N LYS A 87 -24.06 -22.10 3.36
CA LYS A 87 -24.49 -20.78 2.91
C LYS A 87 -23.31 -20.09 2.26
N LEU A 88 -23.47 -19.74 0.99
CA LEU A 88 -22.42 -19.15 0.18
C LEU A 88 -22.67 -17.65 0.02
N ILE A 89 -21.58 -16.88 0.01
CA ILE A 89 -21.55 -15.44 -0.17
C ILE A 89 -20.58 -15.07 -1.28
N ASN A 90 -20.71 -13.83 -1.78
CA ASN A 90 -19.83 -13.29 -2.79
C ASN A 90 -19.22 -11.98 -2.29
N ILE A 91 -17.91 -11.80 -2.51
CA ILE A 91 -17.20 -10.59 -2.18
C ILE A 91 -16.59 -10.02 -3.47
N GLU A 92 -16.95 -8.81 -3.81
CA GLU A 92 -16.37 -8.08 -4.92
C GLU A 92 -15.15 -7.29 -4.43
N PHE A 93 -14.04 -7.45 -5.12
CA PHE A 93 -12.86 -6.63 -4.92
C PHE A 93 -12.83 -5.49 -5.92
N ASP A 94 -12.37 -4.32 -5.47
CA ASP A 94 -12.04 -3.17 -6.32
C ASP A 94 -10.77 -2.48 -5.83
N LYS A 95 -10.11 -1.76 -6.73
CA LYS A 95 -8.86 -1.06 -6.43
C LYS A 95 -8.93 0.40 -6.82
N LEU A 96 -8.53 1.26 -5.91
CA LEU A 96 -8.44 2.68 -6.11
C LEU A 96 -7.00 3.16 -5.94
N TRP A 97 -6.55 4.04 -6.82
CA TRP A 97 -5.24 4.67 -6.76
C TRP A 97 -5.41 6.16 -6.58
N LYS A 98 -4.76 6.73 -5.58
CA LYS A 98 -4.81 8.16 -5.29
C LYS A 98 -3.40 8.76 -5.24
N ASP A 99 -3.29 10.01 -5.64
CA ASP A 99 -2.10 10.81 -5.35
C ASP A 99 -2.08 11.21 -3.86
N ALA A 100 -1.03 11.92 -3.46
CA ALA A 100 -0.86 12.37 -2.08
C ALA A 100 -1.95 13.37 -1.63
N ASN A 101 -2.64 14.03 -2.57
CA ASN A 101 -3.71 14.99 -2.33
C ASN A 101 -5.11 14.38 -2.42
N ASP A 102 -5.21 13.03 -2.40
CA ASP A 102 -6.47 12.27 -2.53
C ASP A 102 -7.12 12.32 -3.91
N THR A 103 -6.46 12.83 -4.94
CA THR A 103 -6.95 12.82 -6.32
C THR A 103 -6.75 11.43 -6.94
N VAL A 104 -7.76 10.92 -7.63
CA VAL A 104 -7.66 9.61 -8.30
C VAL A 104 -6.63 9.68 -9.42
N LEU A 105 -5.67 8.75 -9.40
CA LEU A 105 -4.61 8.65 -10.41
C LEU A 105 -5.16 8.07 -11.72
N GLY A 106 -4.76 8.66 -12.82
CA GLY A 106 -5.02 8.11 -14.15
C GLY A 106 -4.29 6.77 -14.37
N THR A 107 -4.80 5.96 -15.30
CA THR A 107 -4.33 4.60 -15.56
C THR A 107 -2.87 4.50 -15.99
N THR A 108 -2.32 5.52 -16.66
CA THR A 108 -0.91 5.57 -17.07
C THR A 108 0.09 5.52 -15.92
N ASN A 109 -0.34 5.97 -14.73
CA ASN A 109 0.49 5.98 -13.52
C ASN A 109 0.27 4.75 -12.63
N GLN A 110 -0.60 3.83 -13.03
CA GLN A 110 -0.89 2.60 -12.32
C GLN A 110 -0.02 1.43 -12.81
N PRO A 111 0.17 0.35 -12.02
CA PRO A 111 0.81 -0.87 -12.51
C PRO A 111 -0.10 -1.59 -13.51
N ASN A 112 0.43 -2.57 -14.24
CA ASN A 112 -0.39 -3.40 -15.14
C ASN A 112 -1.13 -4.50 -14.39
N GLU A 113 -0.59 -4.93 -13.26
CA GLU A 113 -1.14 -5.99 -12.42
C GLU A 113 -0.79 -5.75 -10.95
N ILE A 114 -1.60 -6.28 -10.07
CA ILE A 114 -1.42 -6.33 -8.62
C ILE A 114 -1.67 -7.75 -8.13
N TYR A 115 -1.18 -8.04 -6.94
CA TYR A 115 -1.40 -9.32 -6.26
C TYR A 115 -2.22 -9.10 -5.02
N ILE A 116 -3.30 -9.88 -4.86
CA ILE A 116 -4.19 -9.82 -3.70
C ILE A 116 -4.39 -11.20 -3.10
N GLN A 117 -4.63 -11.24 -1.81
CA GLN A 117 -4.92 -12.47 -1.08
C GLN A 117 -6.22 -12.31 -0.31
N LEU A 118 -7.11 -13.29 -0.47
CA LEU A 118 -8.31 -13.40 0.35
C LEU A 118 -7.97 -14.10 1.65
N GLN A 119 -8.38 -13.52 2.76
CA GLN A 119 -8.15 -14.06 4.09
C GLN A 119 -9.46 -14.10 4.87
N ARG A 120 -9.57 -15.05 5.80
CA ARG A 120 -10.73 -15.18 6.70
C ARG A 120 -10.32 -15.57 8.11
N ARG A 121 -11.19 -15.29 9.06
CA ARG A 121 -11.18 -15.85 10.42
C ARG A 121 -12.61 -15.92 10.96
N LEU A 122 -12.81 -16.58 12.08
CA LEU A 122 -14.13 -16.58 12.73
C LEU A 122 -14.43 -15.21 13.36
N ALA A 123 -15.66 -14.75 13.26
CA ALA A 123 -16.11 -13.48 13.83
C ALA A 123 -16.03 -13.43 15.37
N ASN A 124 -16.14 -14.58 16.01
CA ASN A 124 -16.04 -14.72 17.46
C ASN A 124 -14.63 -15.06 17.95
N SER A 125 -13.62 -15.07 17.07
CA SER A 125 -12.22 -15.24 17.49
C SER A 125 -11.70 -13.97 18.17
N ALA A 126 -10.61 -14.12 18.96
CA ALA A 126 -9.91 -12.98 19.54
C ALA A 126 -9.44 -11.99 18.45
N GLU A 127 -9.33 -10.71 18.80
CA GLU A 127 -8.96 -9.63 17.83
C GLU A 127 -7.58 -9.86 17.20
N ASP A 128 -6.66 -10.43 17.98
CA ASP A 128 -5.29 -10.78 17.56
C ASP A 128 -5.18 -12.18 16.93
N ALA A 129 -6.29 -12.90 16.77
CA ALA A 129 -6.27 -14.22 16.14
C ALA A 129 -5.74 -14.14 14.69
N PRO A 130 -4.94 -15.12 14.27
CA PRO A 130 -4.36 -15.12 12.93
C PRO A 130 -5.44 -15.20 11.85
N TRP A 131 -5.12 -14.67 10.69
CA TRP A 131 -5.94 -14.77 9.49
C TRP A 131 -5.54 -15.99 8.67
N ASP A 132 -6.52 -16.83 8.37
CA ASP A 132 -6.32 -17.97 7.47
C ASP A 132 -6.38 -17.51 6.02
N VAL A 133 -5.44 -17.98 5.21
CA VAL A 133 -5.45 -17.76 3.76
C VAL A 133 -6.51 -18.64 3.14
N VAL A 134 -7.37 -18.05 2.33
CA VAL A 134 -8.38 -18.79 1.55
C VAL A 134 -7.79 -19.16 0.19
N ASP A 135 -7.75 -20.45 -0.10
CA ASP A 135 -7.35 -20.94 -1.43
C ASP A 135 -8.39 -20.49 -2.47
N TYR A 136 -7.99 -19.66 -3.41
CA TYR A 136 -8.87 -19.11 -4.44
C TYR A 136 -8.07 -18.71 -5.70
N PRO A 137 -8.57 -18.97 -6.92
CA PRO A 137 -9.85 -19.57 -7.27
C PRO A 137 -9.89 -21.09 -7.13
N THR A 138 -8.75 -21.74 -7.00
CA THR A 138 -8.63 -23.20 -6.88
C THR A 138 -7.85 -23.59 -5.64
N SER A 139 -7.99 -24.85 -5.20
CA SER A 139 -7.20 -25.38 -4.10
C SER A 139 -5.69 -25.21 -4.35
N GLY A 140 -4.98 -24.74 -3.32
CA GLY A 140 -3.55 -24.43 -3.38
C GLY A 140 -3.20 -23.02 -3.89
N SER A 141 -4.16 -22.28 -4.46
CA SER A 141 -3.92 -20.88 -4.87
C SER A 141 -3.92 -19.96 -3.65
N LYS A 142 -2.77 -19.38 -3.33
CA LYS A 142 -2.59 -18.53 -2.13
C LYS A 142 -2.81 -17.04 -2.39
N TYR A 143 -2.84 -16.61 -3.65
CA TYR A 143 -3.10 -15.24 -4.06
C TYR A 143 -3.69 -15.20 -5.47
N VAL A 144 -4.23 -14.06 -5.84
CA VAL A 144 -4.81 -13.78 -7.14
C VAL A 144 -4.04 -12.64 -7.79
N THR A 145 -3.73 -12.78 -9.08
CA THR A 145 -3.22 -11.69 -9.92
C THR A 145 -4.40 -10.96 -10.55
N VAL A 146 -4.56 -9.69 -10.23
CA VAL A 146 -5.60 -8.83 -10.83
C VAL A 146 -4.95 -7.88 -11.82
N ARG A 147 -5.54 -7.76 -13.01
CA ARG A 147 -5.11 -6.86 -14.07
C ARG A 147 -6.14 -5.78 -14.29
N HIS A 148 -5.66 -4.57 -14.59
CA HIS A 148 -6.54 -3.49 -15.00
C HIS A 148 -7.24 -3.84 -16.32
N THR A 149 -8.55 -3.64 -16.36
CA THR A 149 -9.40 -3.82 -17.55
C THR A 149 -10.16 -2.52 -17.84
N ASP A 150 -10.96 -2.50 -18.90
CA ASP A 150 -11.84 -1.36 -19.21
C ASP A 150 -12.87 -1.09 -18.10
N ASN A 151 -13.17 -2.10 -17.26
CA ASN A 151 -14.03 -1.98 -16.09
C ASN A 151 -13.25 -1.65 -14.79
N GLY A 152 -11.97 -1.30 -14.89
CA GLY A 152 -11.11 -1.01 -13.75
C GLY A 152 -10.44 -2.26 -13.16
N TRP A 153 -10.28 -2.27 -11.84
CA TRP A 153 -9.57 -3.30 -11.07
C TRP A 153 -10.53 -4.30 -10.40
N LEU A 154 -11.63 -4.64 -11.03
CA LEU A 154 -12.65 -5.50 -10.43
C LEU A 154 -12.24 -6.97 -10.43
N TYR A 155 -12.47 -7.65 -9.30
CA TYR A 155 -12.31 -9.10 -9.20
C TYR A 155 -13.39 -9.71 -8.28
N PRO A 156 -14.18 -10.69 -8.76
CA PRO A 156 -15.20 -11.35 -7.94
C PRO A 156 -14.64 -12.57 -7.20
N PHE A 157 -14.83 -12.63 -5.91
CA PHE A 157 -14.68 -13.82 -5.10
C PHE A 157 -16.07 -14.43 -4.88
N ASN A 158 -16.38 -15.50 -5.59
CA ASN A 158 -17.69 -16.12 -5.58
C ASN A 158 -17.67 -17.42 -4.76
N ASN A 159 -18.85 -17.80 -4.26
CA ASN A 159 -19.08 -19.07 -3.58
C ASN A 159 -18.21 -19.27 -2.33
N LEU A 160 -17.99 -18.22 -1.57
CA LEU A 160 -17.27 -18.27 -0.29
C LEU A 160 -18.22 -18.77 0.81
N ASP A 161 -17.73 -19.59 1.74
CA ASP A 161 -18.51 -20.03 2.88
C ASP A 161 -18.83 -18.86 3.82
N GLN A 162 -20.09 -18.64 4.16
CA GLN A 162 -20.45 -17.65 5.17
C GLN A 162 -19.99 -18.06 6.57
N TYR A 163 -20.00 -19.35 6.88
CA TYR A 163 -19.60 -19.96 8.15
C TYR A 163 -19.00 -21.35 7.91
N PRO A 164 -18.31 -21.95 8.87
CA PRO A 164 -17.80 -23.32 8.73
C PRO A 164 -18.86 -24.34 8.39
N VAL A 165 -18.48 -25.42 7.73
CA VAL A 165 -19.39 -26.56 7.50
C VAL A 165 -19.91 -27.05 8.84
N GLY A 166 -21.25 -27.17 8.99
CA GLY A 166 -21.90 -27.52 10.25
C GLY A 166 -22.10 -26.34 11.22
N GLY A 167 -21.64 -25.14 10.86
CA GLY A 167 -21.85 -23.92 11.62
C GLY A 167 -23.20 -23.26 11.36
N SER A 168 -23.43 -22.15 12.05
CA SER A 168 -24.60 -21.30 11.95
C SER A 168 -24.21 -19.82 11.84
N ALA A 169 -25.20 -18.96 11.73
CA ALA A 169 -24.99 -17.51 11.69
C ALA A 169 -24.22 -16.95 12.92
N ASP A 170 -24.18 -17.69 14.03
CA ASP A 170 -23.41 -17.30 15.21
C ASP A 170 -21.89 -17.49 15.05
N ASN A 171 -21.49 -18.30 14.03
CA ASN A 171 -20.10 -18.62 13.72
C ASN A 171 -19.68 -18.10 12.36
N ASN A 172 -20.15 -16.93 11.95
CA ASN A 172 -19.77 -16.34 10.67
C ASN A 172 -18.26 -16.20 10.51
N TYR A 173 -17.79 -16.36 9.28
CA TYR A 173 -16.46 -15.89 8.90
C TYR A 173 -16.48 -14.38 8.71
N ILE A 174 -15.38 -13.74 9.12
CA ILE A 174 -14.98 -12.41 8.68
C ILE A 174 -14.00 -12.60 7.53
N TYR A 175 -14.20 -11.88 6.45
CA TYR A 175 -13.33 -11.86 5.29
C TYR A 175 -12.65 -10.50 5.14
N ARG A 176 -11.38 -10.52 4.73
CA ARG A 176 -10.64 -9.35 4.27
C ARG A 176 -9.84 -9.68 3.02
N ILE A 177 -9.46 -8.64 2.29
CA ILE A 177 -8.54 -8.76 1.16
C ILE A 177 -7.31 -7.92 1.51
N VAL A 178 -6.13 -8.50 1.33
CA VAL A 178 -4.85 -7.80 1.49
C VAL A 178 -4.14 -7.75 0.16
N GLU A 179 -3.46 -6.64 -0.12
CA GLU A 179 -2.54 -6.52 -1.24
C GLU A 179 -1.17 -7.02 -0.82
N GLY A 180 -0.31 -7.36 -1.78
CA GLY A 180 1.04 -7.76 -1.48
C GLY A 180 1.95 -7.76 -2.69
N THR A 181 3.19 -8.14 -2.46
CA THR A 181 4.20 -8.35 -3.48
C THR A 181 4.46 -9.84 -3.67
N VAL A 182 4.86 -10.22 -4.88
CA VAL A 182 5.28 -11.59 -5.17
C VAL A 182 6.74 -11.57 -5.61
N ASP A 183 7.57 -12.32 -4.89
CA ASP A 183 8.96 -12.54 -5.23
C ASP A 183 9.23 -14.05 -5.26
N ALA A 184 9.81 -14.53 -6.38
CA ALA A 184 10.10 -15.95 -6.62
C ALA A 184 8.90 -16.88 -6.28
N GLY A 185 7.65 -16.43 -6.56
CA GLY A 185 6.42 -17.17 -6.30
C GLY A 185 5.91 -17.09 -4.86
N THR A 186 6.62 -16.39 -3.98
CA THR A 186 6.20 -16.16 -2.59
C THR A 186 5.45 -14.84 -2.47
N PHE A 187 4.23 -14.91 -1.95
CA PHE A 187 3.41 -13.74 -1.67
C PHE A 187 3.75 -13.17 -0.28
N THR A 188 4.06 -11.90 -0.23
CA THR A 188 4.23 -11.14 1.02
C THR A 188 3.10 -10.14 1.15
N ALA A 189 2.24 -10.35 2.16
CA ALA A 189 1.08 -9.50 2.41
C ALA A 189 1.49 -8.14 3.00
N VAL A 190 0.75 -7.11 2.63
CA VAL A 190 0.79 -5.77 3.21
C VAL A 190 -0.57 -5.50 3.84
N ALA A 191 -0.59 -5.30 5.15
CA ALA A 191 -1.84 -5.04 5.86
C ALA A 191 -2.34 -3.60 5.61
N PRO A 192 -3.66 -3.35 5.70
CA PRO A 192 -4.18 -1.99 5.72
C PRO A 192 -3.50 -1.14 6.80
N GLY A 193 -3.08 0.08 6.45
CA GLY A 193 -2.27 0.97 7.28
C GLY A 193 -0.77 0.89 7.02
N GLU A 194 -0.29 -0.17 6.40
CA GLU A 194 1.11 -0.35 6.02
C GLU A 194 1.41 0.24 4.63
N THR A 195 2.69 0.22 4.25
CA THR A 195 3.15 0.75 2.98
C THR A 195 3.59 -0.32 2.02
N ILE A 196 3.31 -0.10 0.73
CA ILE A 196 3.77 -0.94 -0.38
C ILE A 196 4.54 -0.08 -1.39
N THR A 197 5.65 -0.61 -1.91
CA THR A 197 6.42 0.06 -2.97
C THR A 197 6.13 -0.60 -4.31
N ILE A 198 5.60 0.17 -5.26
CA ILE A 198 5.24 -0.30 -6.60
C ILE A 198 5.84 0.67 -7.63
N LYS A 199 6.63 0.17 -8.59
CA LYS A 199 7.31 0.98 -9.61
C LYS A 199 8.12 2.14 -9.01
N GLY A 200 8.76 1.94 -7.86
CA GLY A 200 9.57 2.96 -7.18
C GLY A 200 8.79 4.00 -6.38
N ASN A 201 7.47 3.96 -6.40
CA ASN A 201 6.60 4.82 -5.59
C ASN A 201 6.12 4.07 -4.34
N THR A 202 6.10 4.75 -3.21
CA THR A 202 5.57 4.21 -1.95
C THR A 202 4.13 4.69 -1.73
N TYR A 203 3.26 3.73 -1.45
CA TYR A 203 1.84 3.97 -1.20
C TYR A 203 1.47 3.47 0.19
N VAL A 204 0.58 4.18 0.87
CA VAL A 204 -0.14 3.67 2.05
C VAL A 204 -1.35 2.90 1.55
N VAL A 205 -1.51 1.66 2.00
CA VAL A 205 -2.65 0.81 1.67
C VAL A 205 -3.74 1.04 2.69
N THR A 206 -4.96 1.33 2.25
CA THR A 206 -6.15 1.35 3.11
C THR A 206 -7.23 0.44 2.54
N ALA A 207 -8.15 -0.01 3.38
CA ALA A 207 -9.25 -0.87 2.99
C ALA A 207 -10.57 -0.31 3.49
N GLU A 208 -11.57 -0.30 2.62
CA GLU A 208 -12.95 0.02 2.95
C GLU A 208 -13.85 -1.13 2.53
N ALA A 209 -14.91 -1.39 3.28
CA ALA A 209 -15.86 -2.42 2.96
C ALA A 209 -17.29 -1.87 2.94
N THR A 210 -18.11 -2.43 2.05
CA THR A 210 -19.54 -2.13 1.95
C THR A 210 -20.31 -3.43 1.88
N ALA A 211 -21.24 -3.62 2.80
CA ALA A 211 -22.12 -4.77 2.82
C ALA A 211 -23.22 -4.67 1.77
N LYS A 212 -23.54 -5.78 1.10
CA LYS A 212 -24.70 -5.89 0.22
C LYS A 212 -25.90 -6.42 1.02
N SER A 213 -27.04 -5.77 0.90
CA SER A 213 -28.32 -6.32 1.35
C SER A 213 -28.79 -7.37 0.35
N GLU A 214 -29.03 -8.58 0.83
CA GLU A 214 -29.64 -9.66 0.03
C GLU A 214 -31.13 -9.69 0.35
N THR A 215 -31.97 -9.59 -0.68
CA THR A 215 -33.42 -9.80 -0.54
C THR A 215 -33.72 -11.22 -1.02
N ASN A 216 -34.36 -12.00 -0.18
CA ASN A 216 -34.85 -13.32 -0.60
C ASN A 216 -35.94 -13.14 -1.65
N SER A 217 -35.66 -13.60 -2.87
CA SER A 217 -36.59 -13.45 -4.01
C SER A 217 -37.90 -14.17 -3.83
N GLU A 218 -37.98 -15.18 -2.96
CA GLU A 218 -39.20 -15.97 -2.74
C GLU A 218 -40.09 -15.37 -1.62
N THR A 219 -39.51 -14.74 -0.63
CA THR A 219 -40.25 -14.23 0.53
C THR A 219 -40.30 -12.72 0.61
N GLY A 220 -39.52 -11.99 -0.20
CA GLY A 220 -39.38 -10.54 -0.11
C GLY A 220 -38.70 -10.05 1.20
N ALA A 221 -38.29 -10.97 2.08
CA ALA A 221 -37.64 -10.63 3.32
C ALA A 221 -36.18 -10.24 3.07
N THR A 222 -35.78 -9.09 3.55
CA THR A 222 -34.37 -8.70 3.61
C THR A 222 -33.69 -9.56 4.66
N THR A 223 -32.70 -10.38 4.25
CA THR A 223 -31.88 -11.12 5.21
C THR A 223 -31.08 -10.15 6.05
N THR A 224 -30.65 -10.56 7.24
CA THR A 224 -29.78 -9.78 8.11
C THR A 224 -28.63 -9.25 7.27
N PRO A 225 -28.47 -7.91 7.16
CA PRO A 225 -27.44 -7.37 6.27
C PRO A 225 -26.06 -7.81 6.77
N ALA A 226 -25.18 -8.11 5.80
CA ALA A 226 -23.77 -8.25 6.11
C ALA A 226 -23.28 -7.02 6.87
N THR A 227 -22.34 -7.21 7.78
CA THR A 227 -21.68 -6.09 8.45
C THR A 227 -20.37 -5.79 7.74
N ALA A 228 -20.13 -4.52 7.47
CA ALA A 228 -18.88 -4.03 6.92
C ALA A 228 -18.20 -3.14 7.96
N THR A 229 -16.95 -3.43 8.29
CA THR A 229 -16.16 -2.67 9.27
C THR A 229 -14.69 -2.73 8.88
N ASP A 230 -14.02 -1.59 8.84
CA ASP A 230 -12.57 -1.47 8.63
C ASP A 230 -11.99 -2.40 7.53
N GLY A 231 -12.61 -2.38 6.36
CA GLY A 231 -12.18 -3.19 5.23
C GLY A 231 -12.50 -4.67 5.33
N THR A 232 -13.40 -5.08 6.22
CA THR A 232 -13.84 -6.46 6.41
C THR A 232 -15.34 -6.65 6.14
N ILE A 233 -15.72 -7.86 5.71
CA ILE A 233 -17.12 -8.27 5.52
C ILE A 233 -17.42 -9.46 6.42
N THR A 234 -18.56 -9.39 7.13
CA THR A 234 -19.04 -10.44 8.01
C THR A 234 -20.50 -10.77 7.70
N GLY A 235 -20.85 -12.05 7.67
CA GLY A 235 -22.23 -12.52 7.68
C GLY A 235 -23.00 -12.39 6.36
N GLY A 236 -22.35 -12.05 5.25
CA GLY A 236 -23.00 -11.99 3.94
C GLY A 236 -22.12 -11.45 2.83
N SER A 237 -22.70 -11.15 1.71
CA SER A 237 -22.01 -10.62 0.52
C SER A 237 -21.66 -9.14 0.67
N GLY A 238 -20.65 -8.68 -0.08
CA GLY A 238 -20.23 -7.29 -0.02
C GLY A 238 -19.19 -6.91 -1.06
N LYS A 239 -18.66 -5.69 -0.90
CA LYS A 239 -17.57 -5.15 -1.71
C LYS A 239 -16.45 -4.66 -0.79
N ILE A 240 -15.20 -5.00 -1.12
CA ILE A 240 -13.99 -4.48 -0.47
C ILE A 240 -13.21 -3.68 -1.48
N VAL A 241 -12.89 -2.44 -1.13
CA VAL A 241 -12.08 -1.52 -1.94
C VAL A 241 -10.74 -1.34 -1.24
N LEU A 242 -9.66 -1.71 -1.90
CA LEU A 242 -8.31 -1.35 -1.46
C LEU A 242 -7.89 -0.05 -2.14
N THR A 243 -7.46 0.92 -1.36
CA THR A 243 -6.94 2.19 -1.86
C THR A 243 -5.44 2.28 -1.61
N ASN A 244 -4.66 2.52 -2.67
CA ASN A 244 -3.26 2.90 -2.56
C ASN A 244 -3.15 4.41 -2.71
N LYS A 245 -2.81 5.09 -1.61
CA LYS A 245 -2.55 6.52 -1.59
C LYS A 245 -1.05 6.76 -1.66
N LEU A 246 -0.62 7.48 -2.69
CA LEU A 246 0.79 7.86 -2.87
C LEU A 246 1.27 8.63 -1.64
N GLN A 247 2.37 8.17 -1.07
CA GLN A 247 2.99 8.86 0.04
C GLN A 247 3.88 9.98 -0.49
N ASN A 248 3.77 11.18 0.07
CA ASN A 248 4.67 12.28 -0.28
C ASN A 248 6.11 11.89 0.04
N PRO A 249 7.04 12.05 -0.91
CA PRO A 249 8.45 11.84 -0.63
C PRO A 249 8.91 12.80 0.48
N LYS A 250 9.82 12.33 1.32
CA LYS A 250 10.53 13.15 2.30
C LYS A 250 11.95 13.37 1.84
N PHE A 251 12.48 14.54 2.11
CA PHE A 251 13.82 14.90 1.71
C PHE A 251 14.71 15.23 2.92
N ALA A 252 15.98 14.98 2.75
CA ALA A 252 17.02 15.41 3.66
C ALA A 252 18.10 16.14 2.87
N LEU A 253 18.74 17.11 3.51
CA LEU A 253 19.87 17.83 2.97
C LEU A 253 21.07 17.61 3.89
N ASP A 254 22.03 16.82 3.44
CA ASP A 254 23.29 16.58 4.12
C ASP A 254 24.36 17.53 3.55
N ILE A 255 24.85 18.44 4.37
CA ILE A 255 25.83 19.45 3.96
C ILE A 255 27.21 19.08 4.51
N ILE A 256 28.21 19.16 3.64
CA ILE A 256 29.61 19.10 4.00
C ILE A 256 30.26 20.43 3.58
N LYS A 257 30.80 21.15 4.56
CA LYS A 257 31.46 22.42 4.35
C LYS A 257 32.98 22.25 4.32
N LYS A 258 33.62 22.73 3.25
CA LYS A 258 35.04 22.56 3.00
C LYS A 258 35.69 23.87 2.51
N ASP A 259 37.01 23.97 2.70
CA ASP A 259 37.83 24.92 1.96
C ASP A 259 37.81 24.62 0.46
N ALA A 260 37.77 25.64 -0.36
CA ALA A 260 37.89 25.50 -1.81
C ALA A 260 39.30 25.02 -2.23
N GLU A 261 40.27 25.18 -1.37
CA GLU A 261 41.65 24.73 -1.58
C GLU A 261 41.94 23.52 -0.69
N LYS A 262 42.67 22.56 -1.25
CA LYS A 262 43.15 21.40 -0.51
C LYS A 262 44.35 21.78 0.37
N ASP A 263 44.61 20.99 1.40
CA ASP A 263 45.80 21.14 2.21
C ASP A 263 47.07 20.77 1.42
N LYS A 264 48.22 20.93 2.08
CA LYS A 264 49.55 20.64 1.51
C LYS A 264 49.74 19.17 1.13
N ASN A 265 48.90 18.26 1.62
CA ASN A 265 48.91 16.83 1.34
C ASN A 265 47.90 16.47 0.21
N GLY A 266 47.15 17.44 -0.27
CA GLY A 266 46.07 17.22 -1.27
C GLY A 266 44.76 16.75 -0.65
N GLU A 267 44.58 16.86 0.67
CA GLU A 267 43.36 16.44 1.35
C GLU A 267 42.35 17.59 1.48
N ASP A 268 41.09 17.25 1.53
CA ASP A 268 40.01 18.22 1.78
C ASP A 268 40.07 18.76 3.20
N VAL A 269 39.91 20.07 3.36
CA VAL A 269 39.90 20.75 4.65
C VAL A 269 38.46 21.04 5.06
N PRO A 270 37.89 20.32 6.06
CA PRO A 270 36.56 20.61 6.58
C PRO A 270 36.54 21.93 7.36
N LEU A 271 35.42 22.67 7.32
CA LEU A 271 35.22 23.93 8.00
C LEU A 271 34.13 23.79 9.06
N SER A 272 34.50 24.00 10.34
CA SER A 272 33.59 24.01 11.50
C SER A 272 32.99 25.40 11.73
N ASP A 273 32.01 25.47 12.63
CA ASP A 273 31.38 26.71 13.13
C ASP A 273 30.75 27.57 12.03
N VAL A 274 30.44 26.97 10.87
CA VAL A 274 29.72 27.61 9.78
C VAL A 274 28.23 27.43 10.02
N GLU A 275 27.47 28.51 10.00
CA GLU A 275 26.00 28.45 10.19
C GLU A 275 25.28 28.59 8.86
N PHE A 276 24.32 27.69 8.65
CA PHE A 276 23.39 27.71 7.54
C PHE A 276 21.97 27.91 8.02
N LYS A 277 21.20 28.74 7.31
CA LYS A 277 19.77 28.91 7.46
C LYS A 277 19.08 28.31 6.24
N LEU A 278 18.16 27.36 6.44
CA LEU A 278 17.29 26.81 5.41
C LEU A 278 15.90 27.42 5.55
N GLU A 279 15.36 27.97 4.49
CA GLU A 279 14.06 28.61 4.42
C GLU A 279 13.19 27.90 3.39
N LYS A 280 11.91 27.63 3.73
CA LYS A 280 10.91 27.17 2.77
C LYS A 280 10.39 28.37 2.00
N LEU A 281 10.31 28.27 0.67
CA LEU A 281 9.77 29.31 -0.19
C LEU A 281 8.40 28.94 -0.74
N LYS A 282 7.55 29.94 -0.89
CA LYS A 282 6.29 29.85 -1.65
C LYS A 282 6.25 30.91 -2.75
N ALA A 283 5.56 30.61 -3.83
CA ALA A 283 5.33 31.56 -4.89
C ALA A 283 4.17 32.48 -4.50
N GLU A 284 4.38 33.79 -4.60
CA GLU A 284 3.33 34.80 -4.50
C GLU A 284 3.25 35.60 -5.78
N THR A 285 2.03 35.96 -6.19
CA THR A 285 1.83 36.81 -7.36
C THR A 285 1.76 38.27 -6.90
N THR A 286 2.65 39.11 -7.43
CA THR A 286 2.63 40.58 -7.14
C THR A 286 1.42 41.23 -7.78
N ALA A 287 1.13 42.48 -7.39
CA ALA A 287 0.05 43.27 -7.96
C ALA A 287 0.19 43.50 -9.50
N GLU A 288 1.43 43.42 -10.02
CA GLU A 288 1.73 43.51 -11.46
C GLU A 288 1.67 42.15 -12.16
N GLY A 289 1.20 41.06 -11.50
CA GLY A 289 1.08 39.72 -12.09
C GLY A 289 2.40 38.95 -12.23
N LYS A 290 3.48 39.39 -11.56
CA LYS A 290 4.77 38.70 -11.56
C LYS A 290 4.84 37.71 -10.42
N THR A 291 5.43 36.54 -10.66
CA THR A 291 5.73 35.55 -9.61
C THR A 291 6.95 35.99 -8.81
N GLN A 292 6.82 36.08 -7.50
CA GLN A 292 7.89 36.33 -6.54
C GLN A 292 7.97 35.17 -5.56
N TRP A 293 9.21 34.76 -5.21
CA TRP A 293 9.46 33.76 -4.19
C TRP A 293 9.66 34.43 -2.84
N VAL A 294 8.81 34.13 -1.88
CA VAL A 294 8.85 34.63 -0.49
C VAL A 294 8.97 33.48 0.49
N VAL A 295 9.42 33.78 1.72
CA VAL A 295 9.46 32.77 2.77
C VAL A 295 8.05 32.37 3.16
N ASP A 296 7.81 31.05 3.23
CA ASP A 296 6.56 30.51 3.76
C ASP A 296 6.67 30.41 5.30
N GLU A 297 6.32 31.48 5.99
CA GLU A 297 6.37 31.59 7.44
C GLU A 297 5.45 30.60 8.17
N SER A 298 4.54 29.95 7.45
CA SER A 298 3.64 28.94 8.01
C SER A 298 4.22 27.52 7.99
N TYR A 299 5.25 27.26 7.17
CA TYR A 299 5.83 25.93 7.01
C TYR A 299 6.53 25.45 8.29
N PRO A 300 6.12 24.32 8.89
CA PRO A 300 6.74 23.79 10.08
C PRO A 300 7.96 22.93 9.70
N PHE A 301 9.15 23.35 10.09
CA PHE A 301 10.34 22.48 10.04
C PHE A 301 10.33 21.46 11.17
N ASP A 302 9.91 21.90 12.36
CA ASP A 302 9.67 21.08 13.54
C ASP A 302 8.60 21.74 14.43
N SER A 303 8.44 21.26 15.66
CA SER A 303 7.44 21.80 16.62
C SER A 303 7.68 23.26 17.04
N THR A 304 8.88 23.78 16.84
CA THR A 304 9.30 25.12 17.31
C THR A 304 9.68 26.07 16.18
N ASN A 305 10.22 25.54 15.08
CA ASN A 305 10.73 26.30 13.95
C ASN A 305 9.76 26.35 12.79
N LYS A 306 9.35 27.57 12.40
CA LYS A 306 8.48 27.81 11.24
C LYS A 306 9.17 28.75 10.25
N GLY A 307 8.91 28.53 8.96
CA GLY A 307 9.48 29.33 7.87
C GLY A 307 10.96 29.07 7.62
N SER A 308 11.75 28.91 8.67
CA SER A 308 13.19 28.65 8.59
C SER A 308 13.72 27.78 9.73
N ILE A 309 14.87 27.14 9.48
CA ILE A 309 15.62 26.37 10.49
C ILE A 309 17.12 26.58 10.28
N THR A 310 17.94 26.52 11.33
CA THR A 310 19.38 26.71 11.26
C THR A 310 20.15 25.45 11.65
N GLY A 311 21.34 25.30 11.10
CA GLY A 311 22.26 24.21 11.41
C GLY A 311 23.71 24.71 11.36
N THR A 312 24.56 24.19 12.26
CA THR A 312 25.98 24.59 12.40
C THR A 312 26.88 23.41 12.11
N THR A 313 28.00 23.64 11.42
CA THR A 313 28.97 22.58 11.09
C THR A 313 29.87 22.25 12.27
N GLY A 314 30.16 20.95 12.44
CA GLY A 314 31.14 20.41 13.35
C GLY A 314 32.57 20.34 12.75
N MET A 315 33.50 19.77 13.49
CA MET A 315 34.92 19.65 13.09
C MET A 315 35.12 18.84 11.79
N ASP A 316 34.18 17.99 11.43
CA ASP A 316 34.15 17.20 10.18
C ASP A 316 33.54 17.96 9.00
N GLY A 317 33.18 19.24 9.21
CA GLY A 317 32.47 20.06 8.22
C GLY A 317 31.00 19.69 7.98
N LYS A 318 30.44 18.71 8.70
CA LYS A 318 29.04 18.32 8.59
C LYS A 318 28.16 19.06 9.57
N ILE A 319 26.90 19.24 9.24
CA ILE A 319 25.92 19.84 10.15
C ILE A 319 25.70 18.94 11.37
N ILE A 320 25.90 19.52 12.56
CA ILE A 320 25.71 18.84 13.85
C ILE A 320 24.22 18.51 14.03
N SER A 321 23.94 17.26 14.38
CA SER A 321 22.53 16.77 14.60
C SER A 321 21.57 17.13 13.48
N ASN A 322 22.06 17.22 12.28
CA ASN A 322 21.40 17.66 11.05
C ASN A 322 19.88 17.91 11.16
N PRO A 323 19.41 19.16 11.27
CA PRO A 323 18.00 19.50 11.37
C PRO A 323 17.29 19.53 10.00
N PHE A 324 18.02 19.45 8.88
CA PHE A 324 17.49 19.55 7.53
C PHE A 324 16.97 18.20 7.03
N LYS A 325 16.03 17.60 7.78
CA LYS A 325 15.40 16.29 7.51
C LYS A 325 13.90 16.41 7.47
N ASN A 326 13.25 15.38 6.93
CA ASN A 326 11.80 15.29 6.78
C ASN A 326 11.19 16.45 5.96
N LEU A 327 12.00 17.07 5.10
CA LEU A 327 11.56 18.15 4.24
C LEU A 327 10.52 17.65 3.24
N GLU A 328 9.50 18.47 2.99
CA GLU A 328 8.47 18.18 1.99
C GLU A 328 8.90 18.68 0.61
N PRO A 329 8.27 18.16 -0.47
CA PRO A 329 8.46 18.73 -1.80
C PRO A 329 8.24 20.25 -1.81
N GLY A 330 9.00 20.95 -2.65
CA GLY A 330 8.93 22.38 -2.84
C GLY A 330 10.29 23.05 -2.91
N THR A 331 10.32 24.38 -2.96
CA THR A 331 11.49 25.19 -3.13
C THR A 331 12.03 25.66 -1.77
N TYR A 332 13.35 25.55 -1.61
CA TYR A 332 14.07 25.95 -0.41
C TYR A 332 15.22 26.89 -0.78
N ARG A 333 15.56 27.78 0.15
CA ARG A 333 16.72 28.67 0.06
C ARG A 333 17.67 28.36 1.21
N LEU A 334 18.89 27.95 0.86
CA LEU A 334 19.96 27.72 1.81
C LEU A 334 20.91 28.94 1.81
N THR A 335 21.02 29.63 2.93
CA THR A 335 21.86 30.81 3.12
C THR A 335 22.94 30.50 4.15
N GLU A 336 24.19 30.76 3.85
CA GLU A 336 25.28 30.78 4.84
C GLU A 336 25.20 32.10 5.63
N THR A 337 24.87 32.01 6.91
CA THR A 337 24.70 33.19 7.79
C THR A 337 25.93 33.53 8.58
N LYS A 338 26.85 32.56 8.77
CA LYS A 338 28.13 32.73 9.43
C LYS A 338 29.18 31.84 8.78
N ALA A 339 30.29 32.43 8.33
CA ALA A 339 31.43 31.70 7.79
C ALA A 339 32.38 31.23 8.89
N HIS A 340 33.25 30.26 8.57
CA HIS A 340 34.41 29.93 9.42
C HIS A 340 35.36 31.14 9.54
N PRO A 341 35.97 31.38 10.70
CA PRO A 341 36.93 32.49 10.87
C PRO A 341 38.01 32.47 9.77
N GLY A 342 38.22 33.62 9.13
CA GLY A 342 39.19 33.78 8.04
C GLY A 342 38.66 33.38 6.64
N TYR A 343 37.34 33.08 6.51
CA TYR A 343 36.72 32.76 5.24
C TYR A 343 35.62 33.77 4.88
N ASN A 344 35.36 33.89 3.59
CA ASN A 344 34.26 34.69 3.08
C ASN A 344 32.95 33.87 3.12
N LEU A 345 31.83 34.55 3.36
CA LEU A 345 30.48 33.99 3.17
C LEU A 345 30.24 33.63 1.69
N LEU A 346 29.31 32.72 1.44
CA LEU A 346 28.79 32.50 0.09
C LEU A 346 28.22 33.81 -0.48
N ALA A 347 28.59 34.12 -1.73
CA ALA A 347 28.14 35.35 -2.39
C ALA A 347 26.63 35.37 -2.66
N GLN A 348 26.04 34.22 -2.85
CA GLN A 348 24.60 34.04 -3.13
C GLN A 348 24.04 32.82 -2.37
N PRO A 349 22.79 32.86 -1.93
CA PRO A 349 22.11 31.67 -1.42
C PRO A 349 21.98 30.60 -2.49
N ILE A 350 21.91 29.36 -2.08
CA ILE A 350 21.67 28.20 -2.93
C ILE A 350 20.16 27.92 -2.93
N VAL A 351 19.56 27.83 -4.12
CA VAL A 351 18.14 27.45 -4.29
C VAL A 351 18.04 25.96 -4.59
N ILE A 352 17.27 25.24 -3.77
CA ILE A 352 17.09 23.81 -3.88
C ILE A 352 15.61 23.54 -4.12
N GLU A 353 15.28 22.77 -5.14
CA GLU A 353 13.92 22.35 -5.41
C GLU A 353 13.81 20.84 -5.30
N PHE A 354 12.89 20.37 -4.46
CA PHE A 354 12.49 18.99 -4.34
C PHE A 354 11.09 18.81 -4.92
N THR A 355 10.90 17.83 -5.80
CA THR A 355 9.62 17.60 -6.48
C THR A 355 8.84 16.46 -5.86
N GLN A 356 7.52 16.41 -6.09
CA GLN A 356 6.65 15.30 -5.74
C GLN A 356 7.08 13.97 -6.38
N GLY A 357 7.75 14.02 -7.52
CA GLY A 357 8.30 12.86 -8.21
C GLY A 357 9.62 12.35 -7.65
N GLY A 358 10.11 12.88 -6.51
CA GLY A 358 11.36 12.43 -5.90
C GLY A 358 12.61 12.88 -6.66
N THR A 359 12.60 14.04 -7.31
CA THR A 359 13.76 14.63 -7.95
C THR A 359 14.26 15.87 -7.21
N CYS A 360 15.52 16.22 -7.42
CA CYS A 360 16.16 17.39 -6.84
C CYS A 360 16.80 18.26 -7.94
N SER A 361 16.64 19.58 -7.83
CA SER A 361 17.44 20.55 -8.60
C SER A 361 18.14 21.54 -7.67
N ILE A 362 19.30 22.02 -8.07
CA ILE A 362 20.07 23.07 -7.39
C ILE A 362 20.27 24.19 -8.41
N ASP A 363 19.87 25.41 -8.04
CA ASP A 363 19.91 26.60 -8.89
C ASP A 363 19.36 26.33 -10.30
N GLY A 364 18.27 25.55 -10.38
CA GLY A 364 17.59 25.15 -11.61
C GLY A 364 18.25 23.99 -12.37
N GLN A 365 19.37 23.43 -11.90
CA GLN A 365 20.03 22.27 -12.52
C GLN A 365 19.60 20.98 -11.85
N VAL A 366 18.97 20.07 -12.62
CA VAL A 366 18.52 18.78 -12.09
C VAL A 366 19.72 17.89 -11.74
N ILE A 367 19.70 17.32 -10.54
CA ILE A 367 20.75 16.43 -10.05
C ILE A 367 20.41 14.99 -10.48
N THR A 368 21.23 14.44 -11.34
CA THR A 368 21.12 13.04 -11.85
C THR A 368 22.17 12.11 -11.26
N ASP A 369 23.15 12.67 -10.56
CA ASP A 369 24.25 11.96 -9.91
C ASP A 369 23.72 11.20 -8.68
N LYS A 370 23.76 9.85 -8.76
CA LYS A 370 23.25 8.96 -7.71
C LYS A 370 24.09 8.95 -6.43
N ASP A 371 25.33 9.42 -6.49
CA ASP A 371 26.17 9.54 -5.31
C ASP A 371 25.84 10.84 -4.54
N LYS A 372 25.35 11.85 -5.26
CA LYS A 372 24.92 13.12 -4.66
C LYS A 372 23.45 13.09 -4.21
N PHE A 373 22.62 12.35 -4.90
CA PHE A 373 21.18 12.28 -4.58
C PHE A 373 20.77 10.82 -4.44
N THR A 374 20.65 10.37 -3.18
CA THR A 374 20.39 8.98 -2.83
C THR A 374 18.95 8.78 -2.37
N GLN A 375 18.43 7.56 -2.53
CA GLN A 375 17.09 7.18 -2.08
C GLN A 375 17.14 5.98 -1.14
N SER A 376 16.37 6.05 -0.05
CA SER A 376 16.12 4.95 0.86
C SER A 376 14.63 4.94 1.25
N GLY A 377 13.88 3.97 0.73
CA GLY A 377 12.43 3.94 0.84
C GLY A 377 11.80 5.20 0.21
N ASN A 378 11.00 5.93 0.98
CA ASN A 378 10.38 7.19 0.55
C ASN A 378 11.19 8.45 0.93
N THR A 379 12.40 8.29 1.44
CA THR A 379 13.29 9.38 1.82
C THR A 379 14.41 9.54 0.81
N TYR A 380 14.60 10.75 0.33
CA TYR A 380 15.63 11.15 -0.60
C TYR A 380 16.62 12.06 0.11
N THR A 381 17.91 11.81 -0.02
CA THR A 381 18.97 12.62 0.62
C THR A 381 19.83 13.29 -0.43
N MET A 382 19.90 14.61 -0.37
CA MET A 382 20.82 15.42 -1.16
C MET A 382 22.12 15.64 -0.37
N ASN A 383 23.24 15.12 -0.87
CA ASN A 383 24.58 15.33 -0.35
C ASN A 383 25.20 16.56 -1.02
N LEU A 384 25.22 17.68 -0.32
CA LEU A 384 25.67 18.96 -0.84
C LEU A 384 27.05 19.33 -0.27
N THR A 385 28.06 19.45 -1.14
CA THR A 385 29.35 20.02 -0.76
C THR A 385 29.35 21.52 -1.01
N VAL A 386 29.61 22.30 0.03
CA VAL A 386 29.68 23.76 -0.05
C VAL A 386 31.11 24.20 0.21
N LEU A 387 31.67 24.99 -0.70
CA LEU A 387 33.06 25.43 -0.66
C LEU A 387 33.16 26.93 -0.27
N ASN A 388 34.05 27.27 0.64
CA ASN A 388 34.43 28.66 0.91
C ASN A 388 35.89 28.89 0.55
N ARG A 389 36.20 30.14 0.25
CA ARG A 389 37.58 30.63 0.06
C ARG A 389 38.02 31.49 1.22
N LYS A 390 39.30 31.42 1.56
CA LYS A 390 39.90 32.27 2.54
C LYS A 390 39.75 33.73 2.15
N THR A 391 39.56 34.58 3.14
CA THR A 391 39.68 36.04 2.96
C THR A 391 41.11 36.35 2.60
N PRO A 392 41.36 37.07 1.50
CA PRO A 392 42.74 37.47 1.18
C PRO A 392 43.35 38.26 2.35
N GLU A 393 44.47 37.77 2.87
CA GLU A 393 45.26 38.58 3.81
C GLU A 393 45.81 39.76 3.05
N LEU A 394 45.51 40.96 3.52
CA LEU A 394 46.19 42.16 3.03
C LEU A 394 47.67 42.04 3.41
N PRO A 395 48.60 42.30 2.49
CA PRO A 395 50.00 42.32 2.84
C PRO A 395 50.21 43.27 4.02
N HIS A 396 50.74 42.75 5.12
CA HIS A 396 51.23 43.60 6.18
C HIS A 396 52.39 44.44 5.64
N THR A 397 52.08 45.59 5.10
CA THR A 397 53.11 46.59 4.82
C THR A 397 53.47 47.30 6.14
N GLY A 398 54.02 46.53 7.07
CA GLY A 398 54.73 47.03 8.25
C GLY A 398 56.20 47.10 7.92
N ALA A 399 56.59 48.03 7.10
CA ALA A 399 57.95 48.46 7.05
C ALA A 399 58.06 49.74 7.91
N ASP A 400 58.87 49.68 8.95
CA ASP A 400 59.45 50.84 9.53
C ASP A 400 60.19 51.65 8.44
N ALA A 401 59.55 52.64 7.88
CA ALA A 401 60.16 53.55 6.94
C ALA A 401 59.90 54.97 7.40
N PRO A 402 60.96 55.78 7.49
CA PRO A 402 60.78 57.17 7.76
C PRO A 402 60.09 57.86 6.61
N SER A 403 59.18 58.70 6.99
CA SER A 403 58.41 59.66 6.22
C SER A 403 59.00 60.05 4.85
N LEU A 404 58.25 59.70 3.78
CA LEU A 404 58.23 60.50 2.56
C LEU A 404 56.84 60.50 1.93
N TRP A 405 56.20 61.61 1.85
CA TRP A 405 55.04 61.94 1.14
C TRP A 405 55.20 61.64 -0.35
N LEU A 406 54.34 60.87 -0.99
CA LEU A 406 53.77 61.18 -2.29
C LEU A 406 52.66 60.25 -2.64
N LEU A 407 51.43 60.77 -2.65
CA LEU A 407 50.51 60.88 -3.75
C LEU A 407 50.52 59.70 -4.77
N ILE A 408 49.47 58.99 -4.87
CA ILE A 408 48.47 58.98 -5.98
C ILE A 408 47.47 57.89 -5.68
N GLY A 409 46.25 58.33 -5.43
CA GLY A 409 45.13 57.43 -5.39
C GLY A 409 44.79 56.88 -6.77
N MET A 410 44.61 55.56 -6.83
CA MET A 410 43.77 54.96 -7.85
C MET A 410 42.87 53.89 -7.19
N PRO A 411 41.56 53.97 -7.33
CA PRO A 411 40.69 52.92 -6.92
C PRO A 411 40.76 51.80 -7.95
N LEU A 412 41.43 50.67 -7.62
CA LEU A 412 41.28 49.45 -8.38
C LEU A 412 39.96 48.80 -7.96
N ALA A 413 38.88 49.23 -8.61
CA ALA A 413 37.68 48.47 -8.65
C ALA A 413 37.95 47.22 -9.49
N VAL A 414 38.22 46.09 -8.86
CA VAL A 414 38.17 44.80 -9.54
C VAL A 414 36.69 44.40 -9.66
N ALA A 415 36.05 44.97 -10.68
CA ALA A 415 34.81 44.43 -11.17
C ALA A 415 35.08 43.12 -11.92
N GLY A 416 34.84 42.00 -11.27
CA GLY A 416 34.74 40.71 -11.94
C GLY A 416 33.52 40.69 -12.85
N LEU A 417 33.65 41.22 -14.06
CA LEU A 417 32.61 41.22 -15.06
C LEU A 417 32.57 39.83 -15.73
N LEU A 418 31.71 38.96 -15.25
CA LEU A 418 31.29 37.80 -16.02
C LEU A 418 30.34 38.27 -17.12
N ILE A 419 30.89 38.51 -18.31
CA ILE A 419 30.10 38.84 -19.52
C ILE A 419 29.42 37.58 -20.02
N PHE A 420 28.14 37.43 -19.72
CA PHE A 420 27.27 36.56 -20.49
C PHE A 420 26.90 37.23 -21.80
N THR A 421 27.56 36.89 -22.91
CA THR A 421 27.15 37.31 -24.25
C THR A 421 25.91 36.56 -24.69
N PHE A 422 24.73 37.13 -24.53
CA PHE A 422 23.54 36.74 -25.26
C PHE A 422 23.70 37.16 -26.72
N ARG A 423 23.94 36.23 -27.63
CA ARG A 423 23.82 36.47 -29.07
C ARG A 423 22.35 36.53 -29.44
N TYR A 424 21.80 37.73 -29.53
CA TYR A 424 20.51 37.99 -30.14
C TYR A 424 20.64 37.93 -31.68
N ASN A 425 20.14 36.87 -32.30
CA ASN A 425 20.12 36.72 -33.76
C ASN A 425 18.95 37.54 -34.33
N ARG A 426 19.23 38.78 -34.71
CA ARG A 426 18.32 39.64 -35.46
C ARG A 426 18.43 39.29 -36.95
N LYS A 427 17.49 38.49 -37.49
CA LYS A 427 17.32 38.38 -38.94
C LYS A 427 16.62 39.68 -39.44
N GLY A 428 17.43 40.56 -40.03
CA GLY A 428 16.93 41.67 -40.80
C GLY A 428 16.51 41.19 -42.17
N GLY A 429 15.30 41.42 -42.53
CA GLY A 429 14.81 41.24 -43.88
C GLY A 429 15.37 42.33 -44.80
N ARG A 430 15.69 41.94 -46.06
CA ARG A 430 15.77 42.83 -47.17
C ARG A 430 14.94 42.30 -48.33
N ARG A 431 14.08 43.19 -48.80
CA ARG A 431 13.29 43.05 -50.02
C ARG A 431 14.20 42.97 -51.26
N HIS A 432 13.89 42.12 -52.15
CA HIS A 432 13.54 42.49 -53.56
C HIS A 432 12.71 41.35 -54.11
#